data_e381cc657e18d4c1292b0d5b81e2522b
#
_entry.id   e381cc657e18d4c1292b0d5b81e2522b
#
_cell.length_a   1.000
_cell.length_b   1.000
_cell.length_c   1.000
_cell.angle_alpha   90.00
_cell.angle_beta   90.00
_cell.angle_gamma   90.00
#
_symmetry.space_group_name_H-M   'P 1'
#
loop_
_entity.id
_entity.type
_entity.pdbx_description
1 polymer ?
#
loop_
_entity_poly.entity_id
_entity_poly.type
_entity_poly.pdbx_seq_one_letter_code
_entity_poly.pdbx_strand_id
1 'polypeptide(L)'
;LAVLQIVETDEWQKRAVSQQMSDSIISAKRGAIYDTNMKKLVESSDVWTVIMSPSDIPDEAARTTIADGLSALLDVDRESLYERTGKTYSQYEVVKSKIERSLMLEVSDWITENGFSGIIRIIQDYKRYYHYGSLAAPVLGFTGTDGYGLYGLEAKYEDVIGGKPGRIVTAKNGWGDEMPTTMKYENTVDAEDGDSLVLTIDATIQSYAEKYLEVAVKENGCTNRGVAIVMEVDTGAILAMATKGDFDPNEPFEIADPTVAAAIAELSGDERSVKLLEERQKQWVNKPIADYYEPGSVFKVFTASMAMEEGIVDESSTFDCNGYFIPQGGSMMKCHVY
;
A
#
# COMPACT_ATOMS: atom_id res chain seq x y z
N LEU A 1 32.41 22.81 -37.14
CA LEU A 1 31.23 22.26 -37.85
C LEU A 1 31.50 20.80 -38.27
N ALA A 2 32.58 20.48 -39.00
CA ALA A 2 32.87 19.11 -39.49
C ALA A 2 33.02 18.09 -38.32
N VAL A 3 33.64 18.45 -37.19
CA VAL A 3 33.76 17.56 -36.01
C VAL A 3 32.38 17.26 -35.43
N LEU A 4 31.54 18.24 -35.30
CA LEU A 4 30.15 18.07 -34.81
C LEU A 4 29.27 17.28 -35.74
N GLN A 5 29.48 17.41 -37.06
CA GLN A 5 28.65 16.80 -38.08
C GLN A 5 29.13 15.39 -38.53
N ILE A 6 30.40 15.03 -38.31
CA ILE A 6 30.95 13.77 -38.78
C ILE A 6 31.46 12.88 -37.64
N VAL A 7 32.10 13.45 -36.62
CA VAL A 7 32.74 12.67 -35.55
C VAL A 7 31.80 12.46 -34.35
N GLU A 8 31.00 13.48 -34.05
CA GLU A 8 30.08 13.49 -32.90
C GLU A 8 28.62 13.33 -33.30
N THR A 9 28.32 13.06 -34.58
CA THR A 9 26.94 12.93 -35.09
C THR A 9 26.11 11.92 -34.28
N ASP A 10 26.67 10.74 -34.03
CA ASP A 10 25.96 9.68 -33.32
C ASP A 10 25.65 10.05 -31.87
N GLU A 11 26.52 10.81 -31.21
CA GLU A 11 26.32 11.26 -29.83
C GLU A 11 25.29 12.38 -29.77
N TRP A 12 25.33 13.33 -30.69
CA TRP A 12 24.35 14.41 -30.78
C TRP A 12 22.98 13.92 -31.26
N GLN A 13 22.95 12.93 -32.18
CA GLN A 13 21.70 12.25 -32.54
C GLN A 13 21.11 11.51 -31.35
N LYS A 14 21.88 10.77 -30.57
CA LYS A 14 21.39 10.11 -29.32
C LYS A 14 20.85 11.12 -28.32
N ARG A 15 21.53 12.24 -28.11
CA ARG A 15 21.06 13.32 -27.23
C ARG A 15 19.79 13.99 -27.75
N ALA A 16 19.71 14.26 -29.05
CA ALA A 16 18.52 14.83 -29.68
C ALA A 16 17.33 13.85 -29.58
N VAL A 17 17.55 12.57 -29.86
CA VAL A 17 16.53 11.52 -29.71
C VAL A 17 16.08 11.40 -28.25
N SER A 18 17.00 11.43 -27.27
CA SER A 18 16.64 11.37 -25.85
C SER A 18 15.88 12.62 -25.37
N GLN A 19 16.13 13.78 -25.96
CA GLN A 19 15.37 15.01 -25.69
C GLN A 19 13.99 15.04 -26.38
N GLN A 20 13.82 14.30 -27.45
CA GLN A 20 12.59 14.24 -28.24
C GLN A 20 11.68 13.07 -27.86
N MET A 21 12.14 12.14 -27.01
CA MET A 21 11.34 11.02 -26.54
C MET A 21 10.57 11.39 -25.27
N SER A 22 9.30 11.14 -25.28
CA SER A 22 8.43 11.20 -24.10
C SER A 22 8.10 9.78 -23.68
N ASP A 23 8.47 9.41 -22.48
CA ASP A 23 8.11 8.12 -21.88
C ASP A 23 6.76 8.27 -21.16
N SER A 24 5.78 7.50 -21.61
CA SER A 24 4.53 7.30 -20.87
C SER A 24 4.58 5.93 -20.19
N ILE A 25 4.40 5.90 -18.87
CA ILE A 25 4.40 4.66 -18.09
C ILE A 25 3.02 4.01 -18.23
N ILE A 26 3.01 2.70 -18.54
CA ILE A 26 1.83 1.85 -18.49
C ILE A 26 1.87 1.15 -17.13
N SER A 27 0.92 1.45 -16.24
CA SER A 27 0.87 0.83 -14.93
C SER A 27 0.60 -0.68 -15.06
N ALA A 28 1.36 -1.50 -14.32
CA ALA A 28 1.08 -2.92 -14.17
C ALA A 28 -0.04 -3.13 -13.15
N LYS A 29 -0.89 -4.13 -13.38
CA LYS A 29 -1.91 -4.53 -12.41
C LYS A 29 -1.27 -5.37 -11.32
N ARG A 30 -1.43 -4.94 -10.09
CA ARG A 30 -0.91 -5.64 -8.92
C ARG A 30 -1.68 -6.93 -8.68
N GLY A 31 -0.99 -8.06 -8.44
CA GLY A 31 -1.58 -9.38 -8.21
C GLY A 31 -2.53 -9.40 -7.01
N ALA A 32 -3.51 -10.30 -7.01
CA ALA A 32 -4.48 -10.44 -5.94
C ALA A 32 -3.90 -11.22 -4.74
N ILE A 33 -4.47 -11.02 -3.55
CA ILE A 33 -4.16 -11.82 -2.37
C ILE A 33 -5.41 -12.61 -1.98
N TYR A 34 -5.25 -13.92 -1.85
CA TYR A 34 -6.32 -14.86 -1.51
C TYR A 34 -6.06 -15.50 -0.15
N ASP A 35 -7.12 -15.91 0.53
CA ASP A 35 -7.03 -16.80 1.68
C ASP A 35 -6.79 -18.26 1.23
N THR A 36 -6.68 -19.18 2.20
CA THR A 36 -6.45 -20.62 1.93
C THR A 36 -7.59 -21.27 1.13
N ASN A 37 -8.79 -20.70 1.14
CA ASN A 37 -9.97 -21.18 0.42
C ASN A 37 -10.17 -20.47 -0.92
N MET A 38 -9.17 -19.77 -1.42
CA MET A 38 -9.23 -18.95 -2.65
C MET A 38 -10.25 -17.80 -2.56
N LYS A 39 -10.61 -17.37 -1.35
CA LYS A 39 -11.42 -16.19 -1.14
C LYS A 39 -10.54 -14.96 -1.30
N LYS A 40 -10.93 -14.05 -2.18
CA LYS A 40 -10.16 -12.85 -2.47
C LYS A 40 -10.21 -11.88 -1.29
N LEU A 41 -9.07 -11.57 -0.73
CA LEU A 41 -8.90 -10.62 0.36
C LEU A 41 -8.57 -9.23 -0.18
N VAL A 42 -7.69 -9.17 -1.18
CA VAL A 42 -7.20 -7.93 -1.78
C VAL A 42 -7.14 -8.06 -3.29
N GLU A 43 -7.57 -7.03 -4.00
CA GLU A 43 -7.41 -6.95 -5.45
C GLU A 43 -7.12 -5.52 -5.93
N SER A 44 -6.63 -5.42 -7.17
CA SER A 44 -6.53 -4.15 -7.89
C SER A 44 -7.69 -4.03 -8.87
N SER A 45 -8.44 -2.95 -8.78
CA SER A 45 -9.53 -2.63 -9.72
C SER A 45 -9.12 -1.49 -10.64
N ASP A 46 -9.67 -1.52 -11.86
CA ASP A 46 -9.44 -0.47 -12.83
C ASP A 46 -10.09 0.83 -12.35
N VAL A 47 -9.30 1.87 -12.38
CA VAL A 47 -9.69 3.26 -12.12
C VAL A 47 -9.05 4.16 -13.17
N TRP A 48 -9.35 5.43 -13.16
CA TRP A 48 -8.81 6.35 -14.16
C TRP A 48 -8.28 7.62 -13.52
N THR A 49 -7.23 8.17 -14.12
CA THR A 49 -6.65 9.45 -13.75
C THR A 49 -6.89 10.45 -14.86
N VAL A 50 -7.52 11.57 -14.53
CA VAL A 50 -7.74 12.69 -15.46
C VAL A 50 -6.53 13.61 -15.41
N ILE A 51 -5.93 13.81 -16.57
CA ILE A 51 -4.80 14.72 -16.75
C ILE A 51 -5.14 15.80 -17.78
N MET A 52 -4.48 16.93 -17.69
CA MET A 52 -4.57 17.99 -18.70
C MET A 52 -3.18 18.44 -19.17
N SER A 53 -3.13 18.97 -20.38
CA SER A 53 -1.98 19.63 -20.96
C SER A 53 -2.22 21.15 -20.99
N PRO A 54 -1.78 21.92 -19.98
CA PRO A 54 -1.99 23.36 -19.94
C PRO A 54 -1.34 24.11 -21.10
N SER A 55 -0.24 23.59 -21.66
CA SER A 55 0.44 24.20 -22.83
C SER A 55 -0.44 24.25 -24.08
N ASP A 56 -1.43 23.34 -24.18
CA ASP A 56 -2.26 23.17 -25.37
C ASP A 56 -3.61 23.90 -25.21
N ILE A 57 -3.86 24.58 -24.10
CA ILE A 57 -5.07 25.37 -23.88
C ILE A 57 -4.99 26.67 -24.70
N PRO A 58 -5.95 26.90 -25.63
CA PRO A 58 -5.78 27.93 -26.64
C PRO A 58 -5.96 29.35 -26.10
N ASP A 59 -6.83 29.56 -25.14
CA ASP A 59 -7.19 30.92 -24.67
C ASP A 59 -7.78 30.88 -23.24
N GLU A 60 -8.06 32.09 -22.73
CA GLU A 60 -8.61 32.30 -21.39
C GLU A 60 -10.04 31.77 -21.25
N ALA A 61 -10.84 31.79 -22.31
CA ALA A 61 -12.19 31.25 -22.29
C ALA A 61 -12.18 29.73 -22.10
N ALA A 62 -11.27 29.01 -22.78
CA ALA A 62 -11.06 27.59 -22.62
C ALA A 62 -10.56 27.25 -21.19
N ARG A 63 -9.61 28.05 -20.63
CA ARG A 63 -9.14 27.90 -19.25
C ARG A 63 -10.31 27.96 -18.26
N THR A 64 -11.16 28.96 -18.40
CA THR A 64 -12.34 29.15 -17.55
C THR A 64 -13.32 27.98 -17.68
N THR A 65 -13.62 27.57 -18.92
CA THR A 65 -14.52 26.44 -19.18
C THR A 65 -14.02 25.15 -18.59
N ILE A 66 -12.71 24.87 -18.71
CA ILE A 66 -12.05 23.67 -18.13
C ILE A 66 -12.13 23.72 -16.60
N ALA A 67 -11.80 24.86 -15.99
CA ALA A 67 -11.84 25.00 -14.54
C ALA A 67 -13.26 24.84 -13.98
N ASP A 68 -14.25 25.47 -14.59
CA ASP A 68 -15.66 25.40 -14.18
C ASP A 68 -16.24 23.99 -14.36
N GLY A 69 -16.02 23.37 -15.51
CA GLY A 69 -16.58 22.08 -15.82
C GLY A 69 -15.96 20.94 -15.02
N LEU A 70 -14.62 20.86 -15.00
CA LEU A 70 -13.96 19.78 -14.26
C LEU A 70 -14.05 19.95 -12.75
N SER A 71 -14.10 21.18 -12.22
CA SER A 71 -14.31 21.37 -10.77
C SER A 71 -15.68 20.84 -10.33
N ALA A 72 -16.70 21.09 -11.12
CA ALA A 72 -18.06 20.63 -10.83
C ALA A 72 -18.20 19.10 -10.94
N LEU A 73 -17.59 18.50 -11.98
CA LEU A 73 -17.67 17.04 -12.21
C LEU A 73 -16.80 16.25 -11.23
N LEU A 74 -15.61 16.73 -10.93
CA LEU A 74 -14.61 15.99 -10.17
C LEU A 74 -14.55 16.35 -8.71
N ASP A 75 -15.34 17.30 -8.24
CA ASP A 75 -15.30 17.84 -6.88
C ASP A 75 -13.86 18.23 -6.50
N VAL A 76 -13.25 19.10 -7.31
CA VAL A 76 -11.92 19.67 -7.07
C VAL A 76 -12.03 21.19 -6.93
N ASP A 77 -11.12 21.75 -6.14
CA ASP A 77 -11.13 23.21 -5.94
C ASP A 77 -10.92 23.96 -7.27
N ARG A 78 -11.90 24.79 -7.60
CA ARG A 78 -11.96 25.54 -8.85
C ARG A 78 -10.76 26.48 -9.03
N GLU A 79 -10.40 27.21 -7.98
CA GLU A 79 -9.35 28.20 -8.06
C GLU A 79 -7.97 27.55 -8.26
N SER A 80 -7.71 26.50 -7.50
CA SER A 80 -6.50 25.66 -7.68
C SER A 80 -6.45 25.05 -9.08
N LEU A 81 -7.57 24.59 -9.62
CA LEU A 81 -7.61 24.04 -10.97
C LEU A 81 -7.36 25.13 -12.02
N TYR A 82 -7.97 26.29 -11.85
CA TYR A 82 -7.75 27.43 -12.73
C TYR A 82 -6.29 27.91 -12.73
N GLU A 83 -5.63 27.99 -11.57
CA GLU A 83 -4.21 28.30 -11.49
C GLU A 83 -3.37 27.27 -12.27
N ARG A 84 -3.71 25.98 -12.16
CA ARG A 84 -3.01 24.90 -12.89
C ARG A 84 -3.18 24.99 -14.40
N THR A 85 -4.34 25.43 -14.92
CA THR A 85 -4.52 25.69 -16.35
C THR A 85 -3.61 26.81 -16.88
N GLY A 86 -3.11 27.69 -16.01
CA GLY A 86 -2.18 28.77 -16.36
C GLY A 86 -0.72 28.35 -16.52
N LYS A 87 -0.36 27.12 -16.26
CA LYS A 87 1.01 26.60 -16.39
C LYS A 87 1.36 26.26 -17.86
N THR A 88 1.40 27.26 -18.72
CA THR A 88 1.58 27.13 -20.18
C THR A 88 2.86 26.40 -20.60
N TYR A 89 3.77 26.12 -19.67
CA TYR A 89 4.98 25.33 -19.91
C TYR A 89 4.79 23.83 -19.58
N SER A 90 3.66 23.42 -18.98
CA SER A 90 3.38 22.06 -18.58
C SER A 90 2.48 21.34 -19.58
N GLN A 91 2.88 20.15 -19.99
CA GLN A 91 2.08 19.23 -20.82
C GLN A 91 1.41 18.12 -20.00
N TYR A 92 1.63 18.12 -18.68
CA TYR A 92 1.11 17.09 -17.80
C TYR A 92 0.78 17.67 -16.43
N GLU A 93 -0.50 17.85 -16.16
CA GLU A 93 -1.02 18.23 -14.84
C GLU A 93 -2.13 17.26 -14.46
N VAL A 94 -2.00 16.61 -13.31
CA VAL A 94 -3.03 15.68 -12.82
C VAL A 94 -4.20 16.50 -12.27
N VAL A 95 -5.38 16.35 -12.85
CA VAL A 95 -6.62 17.02 -12.38
C VAL A 95 -7.20 16.26 -11.20
N LYS A 96 -7.50 14.98 -11.39
CA LYS A 96 -7.98 14.05 -10.35
C LYS A 96 -7.49 12.65 -10.67
N SER A 97 -6.92 11.96 -9.67
CA SER A 97 -6.49 10.58 -9.81
C SER A 97 -7.52 9.60 -9.24
N LYS A 98 -7.48 8.38 -9.76
CA LYS A 98 -8.21 7.20 -9.26
C LYS A 98 -9.74 7.40 -9.20
N ILE A 99 -10.32 8.00 -10.26
CA ILE A 99 -11.78 8.11 -10.41
C ILE A 99 -12.37 6.77 -10.87
N GLU A 100 -13.58 6.50 -10.43
CA GLU A 100 -14.34 5.30 -10.79
C GLU A 100 -14.91 5.40 -12.22
N ARG A 101 -15.27 4.23 -12.80
CA ARG A 101 -15.74 4.13 -14.18
C ARG A 101 -16.93 5.02 -14.52
N SER A 102 -17.90 5.16 -13.62
CA SER A 102 -19.07 6.01 -13.85
C SER A 102 -18.67 7.45 -14.09
N LEU A 103 -17.84 7.99 -13.18
CA LEU A 103 -17.34 9.35 -13.27
C LEU A 103 -16.38 9.55 -14.47
N MET A 104 -15.59 8.53 -14.81
CA MET A 104 -14.77 8.55 -16.01
C MET A 104 -15.58 8.73 -17.28
N LEU A 105 -16.72 8.03 -17.40
CA LEU A 105 -17.62 8.18 -18.56
C LEU A 105 -18.21 9.59 -18.65
N GLU A 106 -18.69 10.14 -17.53
CA GLU A 106 -19.22 11.51 -17.47
C GLU A 106 -18.17 12.55 -17.89
N VAL A 107 -16.92 12.40 -17.40
CA VAL A 107 -15.82 13.27 -17.81
C VAL A 107 -15.46 13.11 -19.28
N SER A 108 -15.47 11.87 -19.80
CA SER A 108 -15.21 11.58 -21.22
C SER A 108 -16.24 12.22 -22.15
N ASP A 109 -17.51 12.14 -21.79
CA ASP A 109 -18.60 12.77 -22.53
C ASP A 109 -18.43 14.29 -22.51
N TRP A 110 -18.17 14.86 -21.34
CA TRP A 110 -17.95 16.30 -21.19
C TRP A 110 -16.74 16.81 -22.02
N ILE A 111 -15.61 16.06 -22.03
CA ILE A 111 -14.44 16.37 -22.84
C ILE A 111 -14.81 16.44 -24.33
N THR A 112 -15.60 15.49 -24.79
CA THR A 112 -16.01 15.36 -26.19
C THR A 112 -16.95 16.49 -26.59
N GLU A 113 -17.96 16.78 -25.76
CA GLU A 113 -18.95 17.84 -25.98
C GLU A 113 -18.34 19.23 -26.05
N ASN A 114 -17.28 19.49 -25.26
CA ASN A 114 -16.58 20.78 -25.22
C ASN A 114 -15.38 20.86 -26.15
N GLY A 115 -15.02 19.78 -26.86
CA GLY A 115 -13.92 19.76 -27.84
C GLY A 115 -12.53 19.77 -27.23
N PHE A 116 -12.36 19.29 -25.99
CA PHE A 116 -11.07 19.27 -25.29
C PHE A 116 -10.31 17.93 -25.38
N SER A 117 -10.64 17.06 -26.34
CA SER A 117 -10.06 15.71 -26.48
C SER A 117 -8.55 15.67 -26.68
N GLY A 118 -7.91 16.77 -27.16
CA GLY A 118 -6.45 16.86 -27.25
C GLY A 118 -5.77 17.44 -26.00
N ILE A 119 -6.55 18.15 -25.20
CA ILE A 119 -6.04 18.91 -24.03
C ILE A 119 -6.19 18.11 -22.74
N ILE A 120 -7.33 17.41 -22.60
CA ILE A 120 -7.65 16.60 -21.42
C ILE A 120 -7.64 15.13 -21.85
N ARG A 121 -6.92 14.31 -21.10
CA ARG A 121 -6.79 12.88 -21.34
C ARG A 121 -7.16 12.10 -20.10
N ILE A 122 -7.69 10.91 -20.29
CA ILE A 122 -8.05 9.95 -19.24
C ILE A 122 -7.12 8.76 -19.39
N ILE A 123 -6.33 8.49 -18.36
CA ILE A 123 -5.35 7.40 -18.34
C ILE A 123 -5.87 6.33 -17.41
N GLN A 124 -5.81 5.07 -17.85
CA GLN A 124 -6.11 3.93 -16.99
C GLN A 124 -5.08 3.83 -15.87
N ASP A 125 -5.54 3.54 -14.67
CA ASP A 125 -4.77 3.36 -13.46
C ASP A 125 -5.39 2.24 -12.62
N TYR A 126 -4.78 1.88 -11.52
CA TYR A 126 -5.28 0.85 -10.62
C TYR A 126 -5.39 1.37 -9.20
N LYS A 127 -6.47 0.95 -8.51
CA LYS A 127 -6.67 1.20 -7.09
C LYS A 127 -6.73 -0.13 -6.34
N ARG A 128 -6.03 -0.18 -5.22
CA ARG A 128 -6.01 -1.36 -4.35
C ARG A 128 -7.24 -1.36 -3.46
N TYR A 129 -7.92 -2.51 -3.36
CA TYR A 129 -9.12 -2.69 -2.55
C TYR A 129 -8.93 -3.86 -1.60
N TYR A 130 -9.21 -3.60 -0.33
CA TYR A 130 -9.20 -4.56 0.77
C TYR A 130 -10.65 -4.83 1.16
N HIS A 131 -11.19 -5.97 0.70
CA HIS A 131 -12.64 -6.24 0.71
C HIS A 131 -13.28 -6.36 2.10
N TYR A 132 -12.46 -6.63 3.12
CA TYR A 132 -12.98 -6.93 4.46
C TYR A 132 -12.50 -5.91 5.51
N GLY A 133 -12.23 -4.66 5.10
CA GLY A 133 -11.79 -3.60 5.99
C GLY A 133 -10.54 -4.00 6.78
N SER A 134 -10.61 -3.93 8.10
CA SER A 134 -9.46 -4.20 8.97
C SER A 134 -9.05 -5.67 9.09
N LEU A 135 -9.75 -6.62 8.44
CA LEU A 135 -9.43 -8.04 8.51
C LEU A 135 -7.99 -8.32 8.10
N ALA A 136 -7.20 -8.87 9.01
CA ALA A 136 -5.78 -9.17 8.84
C ALA A 136 -4.93 -7.96 8.36
N ALA A 137 -5.39 -6.72 8.58
CA ALA A 137 -4.75 -5.52 8.06
C ALA A 137 -3.24 -5.42 8.34
N PRO A 138 -2.72 -5.68 9.56
CA PRO A 138 -1.29 -5.63 9.81
C PRO A 138 -0.48 -6.74 9.12
N VAL A 139 -1.15 -7.83 8.74
CA VAL A 139 -0.55 -8.93 7.96
C VAL A 139 -0.52 -8.56 6.48
N LEU A 140 -1.68 -8.18 5.94
CA LEU A 140 -1.81 -7.78 4.53
C LEU A 140 -0.94 -6.55 4.23
N GLY A 141 -0.96 -5.56 5.12
CA GLY A 141 -0.33 -4.28 4.89
C GLY A 141 -1.17 -3.41 3.95
N PHE A 142 -0.52 -2.44 3.32
CA PHE A 142 -1.16 -1.52 2.38
C PHE A 142 -0.17 -0.94 1.38
N THR A 143 -0.70 -0.34 0.32
CA THR A 143 0.09 0.34 -0.71
C THR A 143 0.06 1.86 -0.55
N GLY A 144 1.11 2.53 -0.99
CA GLY A 144 1.14 3.98 -1.12
C GLY A 144 0.25 4.49 -2.26
N THR A 145 0.17 5.80 -2.38
CA THR A 145 -0.54 6.48 -3.48
C THR A 145 0.07 6.19 -4.85
N ASP A 146 1.36 5.89 -4.86
CA ASP A 146 2.16 5.47 -6.02
C ASP A 146 1.98 3.99 -6.40
N GLY A 147 1.20 3.23 -5.61
CA GLY A 147 0.91 1.82 -5.83
C GLY A 147 1.95 0.85 -5.29
N TYR A 148 3.07 1.32 -4.70
CA TYR A 148 4.06 0.44 -4.07
C TYR A 148 3.62 -0.01 -2.67
N GLY A 149 3.97 -1.25 -2.31
CA GLY A 149 3.69 -1.78 -0.97
C GLY A 149 4.52 -1.08 0.10
N LEU A 150 3.87 -0.58 1.15
CA LEU A 150 4.54 0.14 2.25
C LEU A 150 4.70 -0.72 3.49
N TYR A 151 3.75 -1.61 3.78
CA TYR A 151 3.74 -2.47 4.96
C TYR A 151 3.23 -3.88 4.65
N GLY A 152 3.45 -4.81 5.58
CA GLY A 152 2.91 -6.17 5.54
C GLY A 152 3.36 -6.99 4.33
N LEU A 153 2.47 -7.86 3.85
CA LEU A 153 2.72 -8.70 2.67
C LEU A 153 2.83 -7.87 1.39
N GLU A 154 2.10 -6.75 1.31
CA GLU A 154 2.20 -5.82 0.19
C GLU A 154 3.64 -5.34 -0.03
N ALA A 155 4.35 -4.98 1.04
CA ALA A 155 5.76 -4.58 0.96
C ALA A 155 6.71 -5.77 0.82
N LYS A 156 6.45 -6.86 1.57
CA LYS A 156 7.34 -8.01 1.61
C LYS A 156 7.43 -8.75 0.28
N TYR A 157 6.33 -8.81 -0.45
CA TYR A 157 6.22 -9.50 -1.74
C TYR A 157 6.08 -8.53 -2.92
N GLU A 158 6.60 -7.30 -2.77
CA GLU A 158 6.57 -6.28 -3.83
C GLU A 158 7.05 -6.81 -5.18
N ASP A 159 8.20 -7.49 -5.21
CA ASP A 159 8.80 -8.05 -6.42
C ASP A 159 7.95 -9.15 -7.09
N VAL A 160 6.99 -9.72 -6.36
CA VAL A 160 6.10 -10.79 -6.85
C VAL A 160 4.77 -10.18 -7.30
N ILE A 161 4.13 -9.41 -6.41
CA ILE A 161 2.76 -8.93 -6.65
C ILE A 161 2.70 -7.58 -7.34
N GLY A 162 3.78 -6.79 -7.33
CA GLY A 162 3.80 -5.43 -7.89
C GLY A 162 3.69 -5.37 -9.41
N GLY A 163 4.13 -6.45 -10.08
CA GLY A 163 4.26 -6.47 -11.52
C GLY A 163 5.42 -5.60 -12.04
N LYS A 164 5.53 -5.48 -13.35
CA LYS A 164 6.52 -4.61 -14.00
C LYS A 164 5.81 -3.60 -14.89
N PRO A 165 5.96 -2.31 -14.65
CA PRO A 165 5.34 -1.30 -15.48
C PRO A 165 5.88 -1.37 -16.91
N GLY A 166 4.99 -1.20 -17.87
CA GLY A 166 5.32 -1.00 -19.27
C GLY A 166 5.65 0.46 -19.55
N ARG A 167 6.06 0.73 -20.76
CA ARG A 167 6.33 2.09 -21.24
C ARG A 167 6.04 2.23 -22.73
N ILE A 168 5.52 3.37 -23.10
CA ILE A 168 5.40 3.81 -24.48
C ILE A 168 6.43 4.91 -24.68
N VAL A 169 7.35 4.68 -25.61
CA VAL A 169 8.33 5.67 -26.01
C VAL A 169 7.86 6.28 -27.32
N THR A 170 7.34 7.51 -27.27
CA THR A 170 6.84 8.24 -28.44
C THR A 170 7.84 9.32 -28.84
N ALA A 171 8.18 9.40 -30.14
CA ALA A 171 9.00 10.48 -30.64
C ALA A 171 8.17 11.77 -30.74
N LYS A 172 8.67 12.86 -30.13
CA LYS A 172 8.10 14.22 -30.25
C LYS A 172 8.93 15.07 -31.18
N ASN A 173 8.28 16.00 -31.88
CA ASN A 173 9.01 17.02 -32.64
C ASN A 173 9.67 18.04 -31.70
N GLY A 174 10.53 18.90 -32.21
CA GLY A 174 11.22 19.93 -31.41
C GLY A 174 10.27 20.98 -30.77
N TRP A 175 8.97 20.90 -31.03
CA TRP A 175 7.90 21.72 -30.48
C TRP A 175 7.07 20.98 -29.44
N GLY A 176 7.35 19.68 -29.21
CA GLY A 176 6.67 18.85 -28.22
C GLY A 176 5.46 18.06 -28.73
N ASP A 177 5.08 18.21 -30.01
CA ASP A 177 3.96 17.48 -30.61
C ASP A 177 4.37 16.04 -30.94
N GLU A 178 3.44 15.09 -30.77
CA GLU A 178 3.65 13.70 -31.19
C GLU A 178 3.81 13.61 -32.72
N MET A 179 4.89 12.98 -33.19
CA MET A 179 5.08 12.81 -34.61
C MET A 179 4.09 11.78 -35.18
N PRO A 180 3.51 12.01 -36.37
CA PRO A 180 2.64 11.03 -37.00
C PRO A 180 3.35 9.68 -37.15
N THR A 181 2.65 8.60 -36.90
CA THR A 181 3.05 7.18 -36.81
C THR A 181 3.78 6.58 -38.00
N THR A 182 4.22 7.35 -38.98
CA THR A 182 4.98 6.87 -40.13
C THR A 182 6.48 6.70 -39.89
N MET A 183 7.02 7.11 -38.76
CA MET A 183 8.43 6.90 -38.40
C MET A 183 8.59 5.80 -37.34
N LYS A 184 9.46 4.84 -37.62
CA LYS A 184 9.76 3.58 -36.92
C LYS A 184 10.31 3.67 -35.50
N TYR A 185 9.84 4.57 -34.63
CA TYR A 185 10.40 4.79 -33.28
C TYR A 185 9.39 4.71 -32.15
N GLU A 186 8.28 4.01 -32.34
CA GLU A 186 7.39 3.66 -31.25
C GLU A 186 7.82 2.31 -30.69
N ASN A 187 8.55 2.32 -29.58
CA ASN A 187 8.86 1.12 -28.82
C ASN A 187 7.89 1.05 -27.63
N THR A 188 6.89 0.21 -27.75
CA THR A 188 6.02 -0.15 -26.63
C THR A 188 6.61 -1.36 -25.92
N VAL A 189 6.82 -1.22 -24.62
CA VAL A 189 7.08 -2.34 -23.72
C VAL A 189 5.80 -2.54 -22.92
N ASP A 190 5.13 -3.67 -23.11
CA ASP A 190 3.91 -3.97 -22.40
C ASP A 190 4.17 -4.12 -20.91
N ALA A 191 3.17 -3.76 -20.07
CA ALA A 191 3.22 -4.03 -18.65
C ALA A 191 3.05 -5.54 -18.38
N GLU A 192 3.81 -6.06 -17.43
CA GLU A 192 3.64 -7.42 -16.91
C GLU A 192 2.91 -7.35 -15.58
N ASP A 193 1.71 -7.91 -15.50
CA ASP A 193 0.93 -7.93 -14.26
C ASP A 193 1.63 -8.77 -13.18
N GLY A 194 1.42 -8.41 -11.91
CA GLY A 194 1.99 -9.13 -10.78
C GLY A 194 1.31 -10.47 -10.53
N ASP A 195 2.07 -11.41 -10.00
CA ASP A 195 1.56 -12.71 -9.57
C ASP A 195 0.72 -12.58 -8.30
N SER A 196 -0.25 -13.48 -8.14
CA SER A 196 -1.13 -13.50 -6.96
C SER A 196 -0.54 -14.33 -5.83
N LEU A 197 -0.87 -13.95 -4.58
CA LEU A 197 -0.51 -14.71 -3.38
C LEU A 197 -1.72 -15.51 -2.88
N VAL A 198 -1.48 -16.75 -2.45
CA VAL A 198 -2.43 -17.55 -1.68
C VAL A 198 -1.85 -17.76 -0.29
N LEU A 199 -2.56 -17.27 0.73
CA LEU A 199 -2.14 -17.35 2.12
C LEU A 199 -2.61 -18.65 2.77
N THR A 200 -1.97 -19.03 3.87
CA THR A 200 -2.48 -20.05 4.77
C THR A 200 -3.60 -19.55 5.68
N ILE A 201 -3.77 -18.24 5.80
CA ILE A 201 -4.84 -17.61 6.57
C ILE A 201 -6.20 -18.02 6.01
N ASP A 202 -7.09 -18.46 6.90
CA ASP A 202 -8.52 -18.65 6.65
C ASP A 202 -9.28 -17.41 7.11
N ALA A 203 -9.96 -16.74 6.20
CA ALA A 203 -10.66 -15.49 6.49
C ALA A 203 -11.73 -15.65 7.59
N THR A 204 -12.34 -16.82 7.71
CA THR A 204 -13.35 -17.12 8.72
C THR A 204 -12.71 -17.28 10.10
N ILE A 205 -11.63 -18.05 10.18
CA ILE A 205 -10.88 -18.24 11.44
C ILE A 205 -10.28 -16.91 11.89
N GLN A 206 -9.71 -16.15 10.95
CA GLN A 206 -9.17 -14.80 11.21
C GLN A 206 -10.24 -13.87 11.80
N SER A 207 -11.43 -13.83 11.20
CA SER A 207 -12.55 -13.00 11.67
C SER A 207 -12.98 -13.36 13.10
N TYR A 208 -13.05 -14.65 13.42
CA TYR A 208 -13.34 -15.09 14.79
C TYR A 208 -12.22 -14.74 15.76
N ALA A 209 -10.96 -14.94 15.37
CA ALA A 209 -9.81 -14.59 16.19
C ALA A 209 -9.80 -13.09 16.54
N GLU A 210 -10.03 -12.21 15.57
CA GLU A 210 -10.11 -10.76 15.78
C GLU A 210 -11.28 -10.37 16.68
N LYS A 211 -12.47 -10.91 16.42
CA LYS A 211 -13.68 -10.64 17.22
C LYS A 211 -13.50 -11.00 18.69
N TYR A 212 -13.02 -12.21 18.96
CA TYR A 212 -12.86 -12.65 20.34
C TYR A 212 -11.65 -12.02 21.02
N LEU A 213 -10.60 -11.70 20.27
CA LEU A 213 -9.49 -10.90 20.79
C LEU A 213 -9.96 -9.52 21.22
N GLU A 214 -10.83 -8.87 20.45
CA GLU A 214 -11.40 -7.58 20.81
C GLU A 214 -12.19 -7.64 22.13
N VAL A 215 -13.03 -8.66 22.27
CA VAL A 215 -13.78 -8.88 23.52
C VAL A 215 -12.82 -9.08 24.69
N ALA A 216 -11.82 -9.95 24.54
CA ALA A 216 -10.84 -10.22 25.59
C ALA A 216 -10.04 -8.98 26.01
N VAL A 217 -9.61 -8.18 25.04
CA VAL A 217 -8.89 -6.92 25.29
C VAL A 217 -9.75 -5.93 26.08
N LYS A 218 -11.01 -5.77 25.69
CA LYS A 218 -11.95 -4.86 26.36
C LYS A 218 -12.30 -5.31 27.79
N GLU A 219 -12.64 -6.58 27.97
CA GLU A 219 -13.05 -7.15 29.24
C GLU A 219 -11.91 -7.15 30.29
N ASN A 220 -10.66 -7.29 29.81
CA ASN A 220 -9.50 -7.33 30.70
C ASN A 220 -8.76 -5.98 30.80
N GLY A 221 -9.25 -4.91 30.19
CA GLY A 221 -8.65 -3.59 30.24
C GLY A 221 -7.24 -3.52 29.63
N CYS A 222 -6.96 -4.36 28.62
CA CYS A 222 -5.67 -4.38 27.95
C CYS A 222 -5.59 -3.21 26.95
N THR A 223 -4.99 -2.11 27.35
CA THR A 223 -5.01 -0.87 26.55
C THR A 223 -3.99 -0.82 25.41
N ASN A 224 -2.92 -1.62 25.50
CA ASN A 224 -1.78 -1.45 24.62
C ASN A 224 -1.55 -2.59 23.63
N ARG A 225 -1.94 -3.82 23.95
CA ARG A 225 -1.60 -5.01 23.16
C ARG A 225 -2.63 -6.11 23.32
N GLY A 226 -2.97 -6.72 22.21
CA GLY A 226 -3.68 -7.98 22.17
C GLY A 226 -3.30 -8.68 20.88
N VAL A 227 -2.85 -9.94 20.99
CA VAL A 227 -2.51 -10.77 19.83
C VAL A 227 -3.12 -12.14 19.98
N ALA A 228 -3.54 -12.74 18.86
CA ALA A 228 -3.98 -14.13 18.80
C ALA A 228 -3.44 -14.77 17.54
N ILE A 229 -2.84 -15.94 17.67
CA ILE A 229 -2.31 -16.72 16.54
C ILE A 229 -2.99 -18.10 16.59
N VAL A 230 -3.52 -18.54 15.46
CA VAL A 230 -4.05 -19.88 15.26
C VAL A 230 -3.16 -20.60 14.26
N MET A 231 -2.58 -21.71 14.69
CA MET A 231 -1.65 -22.50 13.89
C MET A 231 -2.15 -23.94 13.78
N GLU A 232 -2.08 -24.50 12.60
CA GLU A 232 -2.32 -25.92 12.38
C GLU A 232 -1.13 -26.73 12.91
N VAL A 233 -1.41 -27.70 13.77
CA VAL A 233 -0.36 -28.41 14.52
C VAL A 233 0.52 -29.27 13.60
N ASP A 234 -0.08 -29.92 12.62
CA ASP A 234 0.62 -30.91 11.76
C ASP A 234 1.51 -30.25 10.72
N THR A 235 1.15 -29.06 10.24
CA THR A 235 1.85 -28.40 9.13
C THR A 235 2.61 -27.15 9.56
N GLY A 236 2.23 -26.55 10.71
CA GLY A 236 2.73 -25.26 11.14
C GLY A 236 2.12 -24.07 10.38
N ALA A 237 1.10 -24.31 9.54
CA ALA A 237 0.42 -23.25 8.79
C ALA A 237 -0.30 -22.29 9.72
N ILE A 238 -0.09 -20.99 9.53
CA ILE A 238 -0.79 -19.94 10.28
C ILE A 238 -2.17 -19.74 9.65
N LEU A 239 -3.21 -20.15 10.36
CA LEU A 239 -4.60 -20.01 9.93
C LEU A 239 -5.21 -18.66 10.30
N ALA A 240 -4.72 -18.04 11.37
CA ALA A 240 -5.06 -16.67 11.75
C ALA A 240 -3.91 -16.01 12.51
N MET A 241 -3.76 -14.70 12.29
CA MET A 241 -2.81 -13.85 13.00
C MET A 241 -3.48 -12.50 13.24
N ALA A 242 -4.10 -12.38 14.42
CA ALA A 242 -4.88 -11.22 14.81
C ALA A 242 -4.10 -10.32 15.77
N THR A 243 -4.28 -9.02 15.63
CA THR A 243 -3.78 -8.01 16.58
C THR A 243 -4.85 -6.98 16.86
N LYS A 244 -4.84 -6.38 18.04
CA LYS A 244 -5.69 -5.22 18.39
C LYS A 244 -4.88 -3.93 18.35
N GLY A 245 -5.58 -2.84 17.97
CA GLY A 245 -5.00 -1.60 17.49
C GLY A 245 -4.69 -1.72 15.99
N ASP A 246 -5.63 -2.34 15.25
CA ASP A 246 -5.67 -2.51 13.80
C ASP A 246 -6.20 -1.23 13.10
N PHE A 247 -6.23 -1.26 11.78
CA PHE A 247 -6.62 -0.13 10.93
C PHE A 247 -7.34 -0.63 9.67
N ASP A 248 -8.01 0.25 8.93
CA ASP A 248 -8.51 -0.09 7.60
C ASP A 248 -7.41 0.19 6.55
N PRO A 249 -6.92 -0.84 5.83
CA PRO A 249 -5.91 -0.64 4.80
C PRO A 249 -6.41 0.11 3.56
N ASN A 250 -7.71 0.33 3.41
CA ASN A 250 -8.26 1.25 2.40
C ASN A 250 -8.02 2.71 2.77
N GLU A 251 -7.94 3.04 4.09
CA GLU A 251 -7.66 4.37 4.63
C GLU A 251 -6.52 4.34 5.65
N PRO A 252 -5.32 3.86 5.25
CA PRO A 252 -4.26 3.50 6.19
C PRO A 252 -3.67 4.69 6.95
N PHE A 253 -3.88 5.90 6.44
CA PHE A 253 -3.38 7.12 7.05
C PHE A 253 -4.36 7.76 8.06
N GLU A 254 -5.56 7.22 8.19
CA GLU A 254 -6.48 7.60 9.25
C GLU A 254 -6.14 6.89 10.56
N ILE A 255 -6.37 7.56 11.68
CA ILE A 255 -6.21 6.95 13.00
C ILE A 255 -7.51 6.21 13.33
N ALA A 256 -7.41 4.89 13.45
CA ALA A 256 -8.56 4.03 13.67
C ALA A 256 -9.19 4.18 15.07
N ASP A 257 -8.41 4.51 16.11
CA ASP A 257 -8.92 4.77 17.45
C ASP A 257 -9.47 6.21 17.55
N PRO A 258 -10.80 6.38 17.72
CA PRO A 258 -11.41 7.70 17.75
C PRO A 258 -10.95 8.56 18.94
N THR A 259 -10.54 7.94 20.05
CA THR A 259 -10.03 8.67 21.22
C THR A 259 -8.66 9.26 20.91
N VAL A 260 -7.80 8.48 20.29
CA VAL A 260 -6.46 8.93 19.85
C VAL A 260 -6.59 9.98 18.75
N ALA A 261 -7.49 9.77 17.79
CA ALA A 261 -7.76 10.72 16.71
C ALA A 261 -8.22 12.08 17.26
N ALA A 262 -9.14 12.09 18.23
CA ALA A 262 -9.61 13.30 18.91
C ALA A 262 -8.48 14.03 19.65
N ALA A 263 -7.65 13.29 20.40
CA ALA A 263 -6.52 13.88 21.11
C ALA A 263 -5.48 14.52 20.14
N ILE A 264 -5.24 13.88 18.98
CA ILE A 264 -4.35 14.45 17.94
C ILE A 264 -4.96 15.69 17.29
N ALA A 265 -6.28 15.74 17.14
CA ALA A 265 -6.97 16.89 16.54
C ALA A 265 -6.84 18.18 17.38
N GLU A 266 -6.63 18.06 18.68
CA GLU A 266 -6.38 19.18 19.60
C GLU A 266 -4.96 19.76 19.47
N LEU A 267 -4.02 19.01 18.90
CA LEU A 267 -2.64 19.43 18.68
C LEU A 267 -2.51 20.27 17.42
N SER A 268 -1.44 21.05 17.32
CA SER A 268 -1.15 21.90 16.15
C SER A 268 0.34 21.90 15.79
N GLY A 269 0.66 22.34 14.58
CA GLY A 269 2.04 22.47 14.10
C GLY A 269 2.82 21.15 14.11
N ASP A 270 4.10 21.24 14.47
CA ASP A 270 5.02 20.11 14.45
C ASP A 270 4.63 19.01 15.45
N GLU A 271 4.10 19.38 16.61
CA GLU A 271 3.66 18.42 17.64
C GLU A 271 2.56 17.49 17.10
N ARG A 272 1.58 18.05 16.41
CA ARG A 272 0.53 17.26 15.74
C ARG A 272 1.12 16.31 14.72
N SER A 273 2.04 16.79 13.88
CA SER A 273 2.65 16.01 12.80
C SER A 273 3.46 14.82 13.33
N VAL A 274 4.27 15.05 14.36
CA VAL A 274 5.05 14.02 15.03
C VAL A 274 4.13 12.99 15.68
N LYS A 275 3.13 13.44 16.45
CA LYS A 275 2.20 12.52 17.14
C LYS A 275 1.38 11.69 16.18
N LEU A 276 0.89 12.30 15.10
CA LEU A 276 0.15 11.60 14.04
C LEU A 276 1.00 10.50 13.39
N LEU A 277 2.26 10.77 13.10
CA LEU A 277 3.16 9.79 12.51
C LEU A 277 3.44 8.63 13.48
N GLU A 278 3.71 8.93 14.76
CA GLU A 278 3.92 7.90 15.78
C GLU A 278 2.73 6.95 15.92
N GLU A 279 1.50 7.49 16.00
CA GLU A 279 0.30 6.66 16.18
C GLU A 279 -0.04 5.86 14.93
N ARG A 280 0.19 6.41 13.73
CA ARG A 280 0.11 5.67 12.47
C ARG A 280 1.09 4.50 12.45
N GLN A 281 2.35 4.72 12.79
CA GLN A 281 3.33 3.65 12.83
C GLN A 281 2.95 2.54 13.81
N LYS A 282 2.37 2.88 14.97
CA LYS A 282 1.91 1.90 15.97
C LYS A 282 0.78 1.00 15.46
N GLN A 283 -0.18 1.56 14.69
CA GLN A 283 -1.29 0.76 14.16
C GLN A 283 -0.88 -0.11 12.96
N TRP A 284 0.14 0.29 12.19
CA TRP A 284 0.62 -0.48 11.04
C TRP A 284 1.48 -1.70 11.42
N VAL A 285 2.04 -1.71 12.62
CA VAL A 285 2.93 -2.77 13.08
C VAL A 285 2.17 -4.08 13.27
N ASN A 286 2.66 -5.15 12.64
CA ASN A 286 2.22 -6.51 12.92
C ASN A 286 2.82 -7.00 14.24
N LYS A 287 2.12 -6.75 15.34
CA LYS A 287 2.60 -7.02 16.72
C LYS A 287 3.01 -8.48 16.97
N PRO A 288 2.29 -9.49 16.46
CA PRO A 288 2.69 -10.90 16.62
C PRO A 288 4.11 -11.23 16.19
N ILE A 289 4.67 -10.47 15.24
CA ILE A 289 6.02 -10.72 14.72
C ILE A 289 7.02 -9.62 15.05
N ALA A 290 6.56 -8.44 15.45
CA ALA A 290 7.44 -7.29 15.72
C ALA A 290 7.65 -7.05 17.21
N ASP A 291 6.65 -7.35 18.05
CA ASP A 291 6.71 -7.15 19.49
C ASP A 291 7.23 -8.42 20.19
N TYR A 292 7.95 -8.23 21.27
CA TYR A 292 8.39 -9.29 22.15
C TYR A 292 7.97 -9.00 23.59
N TYR A 293 7.83 -10.07 24.39
CA TYR A 293 7.39 -9.99 25.78
C TYR A 293 8.03 -11.11 26.60
N GLU A 294 8.02 -10.97 27.91
CA GLU A 294 8.47 -12.02 28.83
C GLU A 294 7.36 -13.07 28.96
N PRO A 295 7.53 -14.29 28.44
CA PRO A 295 6.46 -15.29 28.36
C PRO A 295 6.11 -15.91 29.72
N GLY A 296 6.99 -15.77 30.73
CA GLY A 296 6.79 -16.34 32.06
C GLY A 296 6.55 -17.85 32.03
N SER A 297 5.53 -18.32 32.72
CA SER A 297 5.21 -19.75 32.85
C SER A 297 4.81 -20.44 31.53
N VAL A 298 4.39 -19.69 30.52
CA VAL A 298 4.07 -20.26 29.20
C VAL A 298 5.32 -20.90 28.56
N PHE A 299 6.51 -20.36 28.85
CA PHE A 299 7.77 -20.92 28.37
C PHE A 299 8.13 -22.31 28.94
N LYS A 300 7.47 -22.74 30.04
CA LYS A 300 7.71 -24.05 30.64
C LYS A 300 7.41 -25.20 29.70
N VAL A 301 6.46 -25.05 28.79
CA VAL A 301 6.16 -26.06 27.75
C VAL A 301 7.38 -26.31 26.87
N PHE A 302 8.07 -25.25 26.44
CA PHE A 302 9.32 -25.39 25.66
C PHE A 302 10.43 -26.04 26.47
N THR A 303 10.58 -25.64 27.74
CA THR A 303 11.60 -26.23 28.62
C THR A 303 11.36 -27.72 28.82
N ALA A 304 10.10 -28.15 29.06
CA ALA A 304 9.75 -29.56 29.22
C ALA A 304 10.00 -30.34 27.91
N SER A 305 9.56 -29.80 26.78
CA SER A 305 9.74 -30.44 25.46
C SER A 305 11.23 -30.62 25.12
N MET A 306 12.07 -29.61 25.37
CA MET A 306 13.52 -29.72 25.16
C MET A 306 14.14 -30.79 26.07
N ALA A 307 13.75 -30.84 27.35
CA ALA A 307 14.30 -31.83 28.29
C ALA A 307 13.88 -33.25 27.91
N MET A 308 12.67 -33.46 27.38
CA MET A 308 12.22 -34.73 26.85
C MET A 308 12.96 -35.14 25.57
N GLU A 309 13.13 -34.21 24.64
CA GLU A 309 13.85 -34.45 23.37
C GLU A 309 15.31 -34.83 23.60
N GLU A 310 15.97 -34.20 24.55
CA GLU A 310 17.35 -34.51 24.97
C GLU A 310 17.43 -35.76 25.83
N GLY A 311 16.32 -36.42 26.14
CA GLY A 311 16.25 -37.64 26.97
C GLY A 311 16.67 -37.43 28.44
N ILE A 312 16.65 -36.17 28.93
CA ILE A 312 16.99 -35.84 30.31
C ILE A 312 15.85 -36.20 31.26
N VAL A 313 14.62 -36.08 30.75
CA VAL A 313 13.38 -36.45 31.48
C VAL A 313 12.45 -37.21 30.54
N ASP A 314 11.51 -37.94 31.14
CA ASP A 314 10.43 -38.67 30.46
C ASP A 314 9.10 -38.47 31.24
N GLU A 315 8.01 -39.09 30.75
CA GLU A 315 6.68 -38.99 31.37
C GLU A 315 6.64 -39.54 32.80
N SER A 316 7.60 -40.41 33.17
CA SER A 316 7.70 -41.03 34.49
C SER A 316 8.57 -40.21 35.47
N SER A 317 9.25 -39.21 35.00
CA SER A 317 10.17 -38.41 35.81
C SER A 317 9.42 -37.64 36.89
N THR A 318 9.91 -37.73 38.13
CA THR A 318 9.34 -37.03 39.29
C THR A 318 10.30 -35.99 39.82
N PHE A 319 9.76 -34.93 40.37
CA PHE A 319 10.50 -33.79 40.93
C PHE A 319 10.01 -33.45 42.35
N ASP A 320 10.93 -33.26 43.26
CA ASP A 320 10.62 -32.78 44.61
C ASP A 320 10.79 -31.28 44.67
N CYS A 321 9.74 -30.58 45.08
CA CYS A 321 9.78 -29.14 45.27
C CYS A 321 9.93 -28.79 46.78
N ASN A 322 11.08 -28.22 47.15
CA ASN A 322 11.36 -27.77 48.52
C ASN A 322 10.92 -26.32 48.75
N GLY A 323 10.07 -25.75 47.93
CA GLY A 323 9.57 -24.38 48.05
C GLY A 323 10.49 -23.30 47.53
N TYR A 324 11.72 -23.62 47.14
CA TYR A 324 12.66 -22.67 46.52
C TYR A 324 13.71 -23.41 45.67
N PHE A 325 14.32 -22.66 44.78
CA PHE A 325 15.46 -23.08 43.97
C PHE A 325 16.48 -21.95 43.89
N ILE A 326 17.77 -22.29 44.02
CA ILE A 326 18.87 -21.33 43.83
C ILE A 326 19.70 -21.78 42.62
N PRO A 327 19.57 -21.10 41.47
CA PRO A 327 20.40 -21.41 40.32
C PRO A 327 21.86 -21.05 40.61
N GLN A 328 22.78 -21.78 39.97
CA GLN A 328 24.25 -21.52 40.15
C GLN A 328 24.60 -20.08 39.73
N GLY A 329 25.09 -19.28 40.68
CA GLY A 329 25.39 -17.86 40.45
C GLY A 329 24.19 -16.92 40.44
N GLY A 330 22.99 -17.41 40.74
CA GLY A 330 21.75 -16.59 40.76
C GLY A 330 21.16 -16.38 42.13
N SER A 331 20.10 -15.58 42.17
CA SER A 331 19.32 -15.31 43.38
C SER A 331 18.28 -16.43 43.66
N MET A 332 17.89 -16.58 44.93
CA MET A 332 16.86 -17.54 45.32
C MET A 332 15.49 -17.23 44.68
N MET A 333 14.96 -18.21 43.96
CA MET A 333 13.62 -18.17 43.38
C MET A 333 12.68 -19.04 44.23
N LYS A 334 11.60 -18.42 44.71
CA LYS A 334 10.58 -19.11 45.53
C LYS A 334 9.51 -19.75 44.66
N CYS A 335 9.04 -20.93 45.07
CA CYS A 335 7.88 -21.56 44.47
C CYS A 335 6.61 -20.72 44.74
N HIS A 336 5.78 -20.55 43.72
CA HIS A 336 4.54 -19.74 43.87
C HIS A 336 3.46 -20.40 44.72
N VAL A 337 3.50 -21.72 44.88
CA VAL A 337 2.44 -22.53 45.56
C VAL A 337 2.91 -23.06 46.91
N TYR A 338 4.07 -22.62 47.43
CA TYR A 338 4.61 -23.13 48.68
C TYR A 338 4.39 -22.14 49.84
#